data_b4fb01a429f6da249904cbd131a0a890
#
_entry.id   b4fb01a429f6da249904cbd131a0a890
#
_cell.length_a   1.000
_cell.length_b   1.000
_cell.length_c   1.000
_cell.angle_alpha   90.00
_cell.angle_beta   90.00
_cell.angle_gamma   90.00
#
_symmetry.space_group_name_H-M   'P 1'
#
loop_
_entity.id
_entity.type
_entity.pdbx_description
1 polymer ?
#
loop_
_entity_poly.entity_id
_entity_poly.type
_entity_poly.pdbx_seq_one_letter_code
_entity_poly.pdbx_strand_id
1 'polypeptide(L)'
;MINRGSEWHRWEPHIHAPGTILNNQFGADDPWGAYLTTLEGLTPKIEAIAVTDYYITDRYEEFLKHKAAGRLPGVMLLFPNIELRLDVAAKSGFVNVHLMVSPEDANHVSEVKSLLKRLQFNAFNERFDCTPEELIKLGKRADPTITNDGAALRLGATQFKVNFDQLRKVIGESEWAKKNILIAVAGGAGDGTSGVRKAADTTVRQEIEKFAHVIFSSSPAQREFWIGQRDVTIEELRARYDGCKPCLHGSDSHDQKSVGQPVDNRFSWIKGALEFDALRQACIDPEG
;
A
#
# COMPACT_ATOMS: atom_id res chain seq x y z
N MET A 1 6.76 -30.37 -9.25
CA MET A 1 5.38 -29.84 -9.24
C MET A 1 4.75 -30.05 -10.59
N ILE A 2 3.50 -30.50 -10.67
CA ILE A 2 2.77 -30.57 -11.95
C ILE A 2 2.40 -29.13 -12.29
N ASN A 3 2.87 -28.62 -13.42
CA ASN A 3 2.46 -27.32 -13.95
C ASN A 3 0.98 -27.44 -14.37
N ARG A 4 0.07 -26.82 -13.60
CA ARG A 4 -1.37 -26.84 -13.84
C ARG A 4 -1.85 -25.67 -14.71
N GLY A 5 -0.93 -24.86 -15.24
CA GLY A 5 -1.24 -23.62 -15.93
C GLY A 5 -1.53 -22.46 -14.97
N SER A 6 -2.17 -21.41 -15.47
CA SER A 6 -2.58 -20.27 -14.63
C SER A 6 -3.78 -20.63 -13.75
N GLU A 7 -3.60 -20.51 -12.44
CA GLU A 7 -4.66 -20.69 -11.44
C GLU A 7 -5.02 -19.32 -10.84
N TRP A 8 -6.22 -19.23 -10.26
CA TRP A 8 -6.66 -18.05 -9.52
C TRP A 8 -6.19 -18.16 -8.06
N HIS A 9 -5.47 -17.14 -7.57
CA HIS A 9 -4.98 -17.05 -6.21
C HIS A 9 -5.62 -15.85 -5.49
N ARG A 10 -5.94 -16.02 -4.21
CA ARG A 10 -6.41 -14.92 -3.38
C ARG A 10 -5.23 -14.10 -2.90
N TRP A 11 -5.26 -12.81 -3.24
CA TRP A 11 -4.31 -11.81 -2.79
C TRP A 11 -4.94 -10.91 -1.72
N GLU A 12 -4.14 -10.53 -0.74
CA GLU A 12 -4.46 -9.49 0.24
C GLU A 12 -3.52 -8.31 -0.02
N PRO A 13 -3.94 -7.36 -0.88
CA PRO A 13 -3.04 -6.31 -1.36
C PRO A 13 -2.89 -5.13 -0.41
N HIS A 14 -3.68 -5.07 0.67
CA HIS A 14 -3.67 -3.98 1.63
C HIS A 14 -4.09 -4.47 3.01
N ILE A 15 -3.13 -4.78 3.88
CA ILE A 15 -3.37 -5.22 5.24
C ILE A 15 -2.31 -4.64 6.19
N HIS A 16 -2.77 -4.02 7.27
CA HIS A 16 -1.90 -3.61 8.37
C HIS A 16 -1.71 -4.74 9.38
N ALA A 17 -0.65 -4.64 10.18
CA ALA A 17 -0.27 -5.64 11.17
C ALA A 17 -0.14 -5.03 12.57
N PRO A 18 -0.11 -5.86 13.61
CA PRO A 18 0.14 -5.38 14.97
C PRO A 18 1.39 -4.52 15.06
N GLY A 19 1.26 -3.34 15.67
CA GLY A 19 2.32 -2.36 15.77
C GLY A 19 2.43 -1.42 14.56
N THR A 20 1.48 -1.43 13.60
CA THR A 20 1.39 -0.39 12.56
C THR A 20 1.42 1.00 13.18
N ILE A 21 2.11 1.95 12.51
CA ILE A 21 2.37 3.27 13.10
C ILE A 21 1.09 4.03 13.41
N LEU A 22 0.14 4.03 12.47
CA LEU A 22 -1.11 4.76 12.62
C LEU A 22 -2.28 3.79 12.83
N ASN A 23 -3.25 4.24 13.65
CA ASN A 23 -4.50 3.53 13.88
C ASN A 23 -4.35 2.07 14.36
N ASN A 24 -3.28 1.77 15.12
CA ASN A 24 -3.08 0.42 15.66
C ASN A 24 -4.12 0.10 16.75
N GLN A 25 -5.08 -0.75 16.43
CA GLN A 25 -6.17 -1.21 17.31
C GLN A 25 -6.05 -2.71 17.61
N PHE A 26 -4.92 -3.35 17.28
CA PHE A 26 -4.63 -4.73 17.63
C PHE A 26 -4.33 -4.80 19.14
N GLY A 27 -5.31 -5.23 19.93
CA GLY A 27 -5.20 -5.36 21.38
C GLY A 27 -5.33 -6.83 21.79
N ALA A 28 -4.24 -7.42 22.31
CA ALA A 28 -4.20 -8.74 22.92
C ALA A 28 -2.89 -8.84 23.74
N ASP A 29 -2.80 -9.86 24.62
CA ASP A 29 -1.55 -10.16 25.31
C ASP A 29 -0.45 -10.60 24.31
N ASP A 30 -0.85 -11.35 23.26
CA ASP A 30 -0.02 -11.70 22.11
C ASP A 30 -0.72 -11.26 20.80
N PRO A 31 -0.58 -10.00 20.39
CA PRO A 31 -1.27 -9.49 19.22
C PRO A 31 -0.79 -10.16 17.92
N TRP A 32 0.50 -10.50 17.80
CA TRP A 32 1.03 -11.20 16.64
C TRP A 32 0.55 -12.63 16.54
N GLY A 33 0.57 -13.39 17.65
CA GLY A 33 0.06 -14.77 17.67
C GLY A 33 -1.41 -14.84 17.27
N ALA A 34 -2.25 -13.97 17.83
CA ALA A 34 -3.66 -13.87 17.48
C ALA A 34 -3.88 -13.49 16.00
N TYR A 35 -3.14 -12.50 15.52
CA TYR A 35 -3.19 -12.02 14.13
C TYR A 35 -2.84 -13.12 13.12
N LEU A 36 -1.69 -13.77 13.31
CA LEU A 36 -1.23 -14.84 12.42
C LEU A 36 -2.16 -16.05 12.43
N THR A 37 -2.69 -16.43 13.61
CA THR A 37 -3.66 -17.51 13.73
C THR A 37 -4.96 -17.20 12.97
N THR A 38 -5.42 -15.96 13.02
CA THR A 38 -6.57 -15.52 12.22
C THR A 38 -6.28 -15.64 10.72
N LEU A 39 -5.13 -15.14 10.24
CA LEU A 39 -4.75 -15.24 8.81
C LEU A 39 -4.68 -16.70 8.34
N GLU A 40 -4.09 -17.59 9.15
CA GLU A 40 -3.95 -19.01 8.84
C GLU A 40 -5.29 -19.75 8.78
N GLY A 41 -6.29 -19.28 9.55
CA GLY A 41 -7.63 -19.84 9.63
C GLY A 41 -8.61 -19.36 8.57
N LEU A 42 -8.25 -18.36 7.75
CA LEU A 42 -9.18 -17.77 6.77
C LEU A 42 -9.60 -18.75 5.67
N THR A 43 -10.84 -18.60 5.24
CA THR A 43 -11.39 -19.29 4.06
C THR A 43 -12.15 -18.27 3.20
N PRO A 44 -11.83 -18.16 1.89
CA PRO A 44 -10.73 -18.82 1.19
C PRO A 44 -9.35 -18.39 1.72
N LYS A 45 -8.35 -19.27 1.57
CA LYS A 45 -6.97 -18.97 2.04
C LYS A 45 -6.34 -17.82 1.26
N ILE A 46 -5.59 -17.00 1.98
CA ILE A 46 -4.74 -15.98 1.35
C ILE A 46 -3.40 -16.62 0.98
N GLU A 47 -2.96 -16.41 -0.26
CA GLU A 47 -1.73 -16.99 -0.79
C GLU A 47 -0.65 -15.94 -1.09
N ALA A 48 -1.06 -14.67 -1.28
CA ALA A 48 -0.15 -13.53 -1.42
C ALA A 48 -0.59 -12.38 -0.52
N ILE A 49 0.36 -11.75 0.19
CA ILE A 49 0.10 -10.64 1.12
C ILE A 49 1.04 -9.46 0.82
N ALA A 50 0.46 -8.28 0.63
CA ALA A 50 1.15 -7.00 0.66
C ALA A 50 1.06 -6.41 2.08
N VAL A 51 2.14 -6.51 2.83
CA VAL A 51 2.18 -6.03 4.22
C VAL A 51 2.31 -4.51 4.24
N THR A 52 1.28 -3.84 4.74
CA THR A 52 1.19 -2.38 4.73
C THR A 52 1.68 -1.77 6.04
N ASP A 53 2.49 -0.73 5.94
CA ASP A 53 2.74 0.21 7.03
C ASP A 53 3.00 1.62 6.47
N TYR A 54 2.94 2.64 7.34
CA TYR A 54 3.08 4.04 6.95
C TYR A 54 4.55 4.44 6.95
N TYR A 55 5.09 4.83 5.78
CA TYR A 55 6.43 5.40 5.58
C TYR A 55 7.63 4.47 5.88
N ILE A 56 7.41 3.27 6.42
CA ILE A 56 8.46 2.33 6.84
C ILE A 56 8.17 0.90 6.39
N THR A 57 9.13 -0.01 6.59
CA THR A 57 9.04 -1.44 6.21
C THR A 57 9.00 -2.39 7.41
N ASP A 58 8.99 -1.86 8.64
CA ASP A 58 9.20 -2.64 9.86
C ASP A 58 8.21 -3.79 10.03
N ARG A 59 6.93 -3.57 9.68
CA ARG A 59 5.91 -4.63 9.78
C ARG A 59 6.13 -5.74 8.77
N TYR A 60 6.59 -5.39 7.57
CA TYR A 60 6.99 -6.39 6.58
C TYR A 60 8.18 -7.22 7.06
N GLU A 61 9.21 -6.59 7.60
CA GLU A 61 10.39 -7.27 8.15
C GLU A 61 10.01 -8.20 9.31
N GLU A 62 9.02 -7.83 10.14
CA GLU A 62 8.49 -8.67 11.20
C GLU A 62 7.72 -9.87 10.64
N PHE A 63 6.90 -9.68 9.60
CA PHE A 63 6.25 -10.77 8.88
C PHE A 63 7.26 -11.80 8.34
N LEU A 64 8.38 -11.34 7.77
CA LEU A 64 9.44 -12.23 7.28
C LEU A 64 10.02 -13.10 8.41
N LYS A 65 10.20 -12.54 9.62
CA LYS A 65 10.67 -13.32 10.79
C LYS A 65 9.66 -14.40 11.18
N HIS A 66 8.38 -14.06 11.24
CA HIS A 66 7.33 -15.04 11.51
C HIS A 66 7.23 -16.12 10.43
N LYS A 67 7.37 -15.74 9.17
CA LYS A 67 7.41 -16.69 8.04
C LYS A 67 8.61 -17.64 8.16
N ALA A 68 9.79 -17.12 8.49
CA ALA A 68 10.99 -17.91 8.72
C ALA A 68 10.86 -18.87 9.93
N ALA A 69 10.05 -18.47 10.93
CA ALA A 69 9.71 -19.32 12.07
C ALA A 69 8.60 -20.37 11.78
N GLY A 70 8.17 -20.50 10.51
CA GLY A 70 7.20 -21.52 10.06
C GLY A 70 5.73 -21.10 10.15
N ARG A 71 5.43 -19.84 10.47
CA ARG A 71 4.05 -19.32 10.42
C ARG A 71 3.63 -19.04 8.97
N LEU A 72 2.34 -18.93 8.73
CA LEU A 72 1.74 -18.65 7.42
C LEU A 72 2.17 -19.66 6.32
N PRO A 73 2.05 -20.97 6.55
CA PRO A 73 2.54 -21.97 5.59
C PRO A 73 1.85 -21.89 4.22
N GLY A 74 0.61 -21.38 4.17
CA GLY A 74 -0.16 -21.21 2.92
C GLY A 74 0.16 -19.92 2.16
N VAL A 75 0.87 -18.96 2.74
CA VAL A 75 1.25 -17.71 2.08
C VAL A 75 2.54 -17.92 1.33
N MET A 76 2.49 -17.90 0.00
CA MET A 76 3.65 -18.16 -0.87
C MET A 76 4.38 -16.88 -1.26
N LEU A 77 3.67 -15.75 -1.32
CA LEU A 77 4.24 -14.45 -1.68
C LEU A 77 3.98 -13.43 -0.57
N LEU A 78 5.06 -12.82 -0.08
CA LEU A 78 5.03 -11.67 0.83
C LEU A 78 5.82 -10.53 0.19
N PHE A 79 5.26 -9.32 0.19
CA PHE A 79 5.94 -8.13 -0.29
C PHE A 79 5.51 -6.88 0.50
N PRO A 80 6.38 -5.85 0.59
CA PRO A 80 6.03 -4.64 1.33
C PRO A 80 5.12 -3.74 0.50
N ASN A 81 4.17 -3.11 1.19
CA ASN A 81 3.31 -2.05 0.70
C ASN A 81 3.48 -0.83 1.61
N ILE A 82 4.16 0.21 1.15
CA ILE A 82 4.41 1.41 1.94
C ILE A 82 3.34 2.44 1.63
N GLU A 83 2.52 2.77 2.63
CA GLU A 83 1.50 3.80 2.51
C GLU A 83 2.09 5.18 2.81
N LEU A 84 1.95 6.08 1.84
CA LEU A 84 2.40 7.47 1.91
C LEU A 84 1.19 8.40 1.84
N ARG A 85 1.19 9.45 2.66
CA ARG A 85 0.21 10.54 2.57
C ARG A 85 0.80 11.69 1.78
N LEU A 86 0.17 12.03 0.66
CA LEU A 86 0.56 13.18 -0.14
C LEU A 86 0.19 14.51 0.56
N ASP A 87 0.84 15.60 0.14
CA ASP A 87 0.47 16.96 0.52
C ASP A 87 -0.78 17.49 -0.22
N VAL A 88 -1.52 16.60 -0.85
CA VAL A 88 -2.76 16.87 -1.57
C VAL A 88 -3.95 16.57 -0.68
N ALA A 89 -4.73 17.62 -0.38
CA ALA A 89 -5.92 17.48 0.45
C ALA A 89 -7.03 16.72 -0.28
N ALA A 90 -7.71 15.84 0.47
CA ALA A 90 -8.94 15.19 0.07
C ALA A 90 -10.11 15.69 0.94
N LYS A 91 -11.35 15.31 0.64
CA LYS A 91 -12.53 15.76 1.41
C LYS A 91 -12.43 15.42 2.91
N SER A 92 -11.75 14.35 3.26
CA SER A 92 -11.62 13.85 4.65
C SER A 92 -10.18 13.44 4.99
N GLY A 93 -9.19 14.29 4.70
CA GLY A 93 -7.79 14.00 4.99
C GLY A 93 -6.87 14.29 3.79
N PHE A 94 -5.93 13.42 3.55
CA PHE A 94 -4.94 13.53 2.47
C PHE A 94 -5.06 12.34 1.53
N VAL A 95 -4.59 12.51 0.29
CA VAL A 95 -4.53 11.42 -0.68
C VAL A 95 -3.45 10.42 -0.26
N ASN A 96 -3.81 9.14 -0.21
CA ASN A 96 -2.90 8.05 0.07
C ASN A 96 -2.39 7.43 -1.24
N VAL A 97 -1.08 7.23 -1.31
CA VAL A 97 -0.37 6.52 -2.37
C VAL A 97 0.39 5.37 -1.74
N HIS A 98 0.39 4.23 -2.39
CA HIS A 98 1.04 3.02 -1.92
C HIS A 98 2.18 2.62 -2.86
N LEU A 99 3.32 2.27 -2.29
CA LEU A 99 4.44 1.68 -3.00
C LEU A 99 4.43 0.18 -2.75
N MET A 100 3.94 -0.58 -3.73
CA MET A 100 3.97 -2.05 -3.71
C MET A 100 5.31 -2.50 -4.29
N VAL A 101 6.17 -3.10 -3.46
CA VAL A 101 7.57 -3.36 -3.82
C VAL A 101 7.79 -4.83 -4.10
N SER A 102 8.37 -5.16 -5.26
CA SER A 102 8.76 -6.53 -5.60
C SER A 102 9.78 -7.08 -4.61
N PRO A 103 9.56 -8.29 -4.05
CA PRO A 103 10.50 -8.95 -3.16
C PRO A 103 11.57 -9.76 -3.91
N GLU A 104 11.58 -9.74 -5.24
CA GLU A 104 12.47 -10.56 -6.07
C GLU A 104 13.94 -10.15 -5.95
N ASP A 105 14.22 -8.88 -5.71
CA ASP A 105 15.56 -8.40 -5.38
C ASP A 105 15.83 -8.64 -3.88
N ALA A 106 16.90 -9.39 -3.56
CA ALA A 106 17.29 -9.66 -2.18
C ALA A 106 17.57 -8.38 -1.36
N ASN A 107 17.91 -7.28 -2.03
CA ASN A 107 18.16 -5.97 -1.41
C ASN A 107 16.94 -5.06 -1.37
N HIS A 108 15.75 -5.52 -1.79
CA HIS A 108 14.55 -4.68 -1.94
C HIS A 108 14.22 -3.83 -0.71
N VAL A 109 14.44 -4.33 0.51
CA VAL A 109 14.20 -3.58 1.75
C VAL A 109 15.17 -2.39 1.87
N SER A 110 16.46 -2.61 1.62
CA SER A 110 17.47 -1.54 1.68
C SER A 110 17.29 -0.52 0.55
N GLU A 111 16.92 -0.98 -0.63
CA GLU A 111 16.66 -0.12 -1.78
C GLU A 111 15.45 0.79 -1.53
N VAL A 112 14.34 0.24 -1.05
CA VAL A 112 13.16 1.05 -0.75
C VAL A 112 13.40 2.00 0.41
N LYS A 113 14.13 1.62 1.47
CA LYS A 113 14.54 2.52 2.56
C LYS A 113 15.39 3.69 2.03
N SER A 114 16.32 3.41 1.12
CA SER A 114 17.15 4.44 0.47
C SER A 114 16.31 5.39 -0.40
N LEU A 115 15.30 4.86 -1.08
CA LEU A 115 14.35 5.65 -1.87
C LEU A 115 13.48 6.53 -0.96
N LEU A 116 12.91 5.97 0.10
CA LEU A 116 12.09 6.72 1.06
C LEU A 116 12.87 7.87 1.69
N LYS A 117 14.13 7.67 2.06
CA LYS A 117 15.01 8.72 2.61
C LYS A 117 15.14 9.94 1.68
N ARG A 118 14.94 9.79 0.38
CA ARG A 118 14.96 10.91 -0.58
C ARG A 118 13.68 11.75 -0.56
N LEU A 119 12.60 11.24 0.06
CA LEU A 119 11.36 11.99 0.26
C LEU A 119 11.53 12.90 1.48
N GLN A 120 11.24 14.17 1.31
CA GLN A 120 11.55 15.22 2.28
C GLN A 120 10.33 16.05 2.63
N PHE A 121 10.20 16.39 3.89
CA PHE A 121 9.18 17.30 4.40
C PHE A 121 9.83 18.48 5.13
N ASN A 122 9.39 19.69 4.81
CA ASN A 122 9.91 20.91 5.43
C ASN A 122 8.89 21.47 6.42
N ALA A 123 9.29 21.63 7.68
CA ALA A 123 8.50 22.24 8.74
C ALA A 123 9.44 22.89 9.77
N PHE A 124 8.95 23.86 10.54
CA PHE A 124 9.72 24.49 11.63
C PHE A 124 11.09 25.05 11.20
N ASN A 125 11.26 25.48 9.93
CA ASN A 125 12.52 25.86 9.32
C ASN A 125 13.60 24.73 9.30
N GLU A 126 13.16 23.49 9.41
CA GLU A 126 13.99 22.28 9.34
C GLU A 126 13.51 21.38 8.20
N ARG A 127 14.39 20.50 7.74
CA ARG A 127 14.10 19.45 6.77
C ARG A 127 14.09 18.12 7.49
N PHE A 128 13.09 17.30 7.20
CA PHE A 128 12.92 15.93 7.70
C PHE A 128 12.90 14.97 6.52
N ASP A 129 13.78 13.99 6.52
CA ASP A 129 13.78 12.91 5.55
C ASP A 129 12.77 11.83 5.97
N CYS A 130 12.24 11.03 5.03
CA CYS A 130 11.31 9.94 5.35
C CYS A 130 12.07 8.74 5.91
N THR A 131 12.49 8.84 7.17
CA THR A 131 13.11 7.76 7.96
C THR A 131 12.50 7.70 9.36
N PRO A 132 12.54 6.54 10.06
CA PRO A 132 12.03 6.44 11.43
C PRO A 132 12.59 7.51 12.37
N GLU A 133 13.89 7.77 12.30
CA GLU A 133 14.59 8.73 13.17
C GLU A 133 14.10 10.16 12.92
N GLU A 134 13.98 10.56 11.67
CA GLU A 134 13.51 11.89 11.31
C GLU A 134 12.00 12.07 11.55
N LEU A 135 11.20 11.00 11.42
CA LEU A 135 9.78 11.02 11.82
C LEU A 135 9.65 11.18 13.34
N ILE A 136 10.47 10.49 14.16
CA ILE A 136 10.52 10.68 15.62
C ILE A 136 10.92 12.13 15.97
N LYS A 137 11.94 12.65 15.30
CA LYS A 137 12.39 14.04 15.48
C LYS A 137 11.27 15.03 15.13
N LEU A 138 10.58 14.83 14.01
CA LEU A 138 9.43 15.65 13.60
C LEU A 138 8.31 15.61 14.65
N GLY A 139 7.98 14.43 15.18
CA GLY A 139 6.99 14.27 16.24
C GLY A 139 7.32 15.02 17.52
N LYS A 140 8.57 14.89 17.99
CA LYS A 140 9.08 15.63 19.17
C LYS A 140 9.14 17.15 18.92
N ARG A 141 9.37 17.54 17.68
CA ARG A 141 9.37 18.96 17.28
C ARG A 141 7.96 19.55 17.24
N ALA A 142 6.98 18.75 16.79
CA ALA A 142 5.57 19.13 16.73
C ALA A 142 4.94 19.20 18.15
N ASP A 143 5.35 18.29 19.04
CA ASP A 143 4.95 18.32 20.46
C ASP A 143 6.16 17.99 21.36
N PRO A 144 6.84 19.02 21.91
CA PRO A 144 8.00 18.84 22.79
C PRO A 144 7.71 18.12 24.11
N THR A 145 6.44 17.92 24.47
CA THR A 145 6.07 17.19 25.70
C THR A 145 6.17 15.67 25.55
N ILE A 146 6.25 15.18 24.31
CA ILE A 146 6.37 13.74 24.02
C ILE A 146 7.80 13.27 24.27
N THR A 147 7.96 12.39 25.25
CA THR A 147 9.25 11.74 25.58
C THR A 147 9.40 10.34 25.00
N ASN A 148 8.28 9.65 24.71
CA ASN A 148 8.27 8.29 24.19
C ASN A 148 8.44 8.29 22.66
N ASP A 149 9.44 7.54 22.14
CA ASP A 149 9.75 7.49 20.71
C ASP A 149 8.61 6.90 19.86
N GLY A 150 7.88 5.92 20.37
CA GLY A 150 6.73 5.36 19.64
C GLY A 150 5.58 6.36 19.51
N ALA A 151 5.32 7.19 20.54
CA ALA A 151 4.34 8.27 20.44
C ALA A 151 4.84 9.38 19.51
N ALA A 152 6.12 9.72 19.56
CA ALA A 152 6.74 10.68 18.66
C ALA A 152 6.70 10.21 17.20
N LEU A 153 7.01 8.93 16.95
CA LEU A 153 6.92 8.32 15.61
C LEU A 153 5.50 8.45 15.05
N ARG A 154 4.46 8.11 15.84
CA ARG A 154 3.05 8.25 15.42
C ARG A 154 2.70 9.70 15.08
N LEU A 155 3.09 10.65 15.93
CA LEU A 155 2.83 12.05 15.66
C LEU A 155 3.58 12.53 14.42
N GLY A 156 4.87 12.17 14.28
CA GLY A 156 5.69 12.51 13.12
C GLY A 156 5.10 11.96 11.81
N ALA A 157 4.68 10.70 11.79
CA ALA A 157 4.00 10.08 10.65
C ALA A 157 2.65 10.77 10.34
N THR A 158 1.96 11.29 11.36
CA THR A 158 0.74 12.08 11.15
C THR A 158 1.05 13.44 10.52
N GLN A 159 2.17 14.07 10.88
CA GLN A 159 2.59 15.38 10.35
C GLN A 159 3.24 15.30 8.98
N PHE A 160 4.08 14.29 8.75
CA PHE A 160 4.82 14.12 7.50
C PHE A 160 3.87 14.00 6.30
N LYS A 161 4.16 14.76 5.24
CA LYS A 161 3.44 14.67 3.97
C LYS A 161 4.45 14.62 2.84
N VAL A 162 4.17 13.76 1.88
CA VAL A 162 5.01 13.60 0.69
C VAL A 162 4.53 14.56 -0.40
N ASN A 163 5.41 15.38 -0.93
CA ASN A 163 5.10 16.18 -2.10
C ASN A 163 4.99 15.29 -3.34
N PHE A 164 3.92 15.44 -4.10
CA PHE A 164 3.63 14.58 -5.25
C PHE A 164 4.68 14.69 -6.36
N ASP A 165 5.15 15.89 -6.67
CA ASP A 165 6.18 16.07 -7.70
C ASP A 165 7.53 15.49 -7.26
N GLN A 166 7.86 15.60 -5.97
CA GLN A 166 9.04 14.97 -5.41
C GLN A 166 8.95 13.44 -5.52
N LEU A 167 7.79 12.83 -5.21
CA LEU A 167 7.59 11.38 -5.34
C LEU A 167 7.79 10.94 -6.79
N ARG A 168 7.15 11.63 -7.75
CA ARG A 168 7.33 11.34 -9.18
C ARG A 168 8.80 11.43 -9.60
N LYS A 169 9.50 12.45 -9.15
CA LYS A 169 10.93 12.65 -9.44
C LYS A 169 11.76 11.50 -8.87
N VAL A 170 11.58 11.17 -7.59
CA VAL A 170 12.35 10.13 -6.90
C VAL A 170 12.16 8.75 -7.57
N ILE A 171 10.92 8.39 -7.93
CA ILE A 171 10.62 7.16 -8.67
C ILE A 171 11.20 7.23 -10.09
N GLY A 172 11.01 8.36 -10.79
CA GLY A 172 11.44 8.53 -12.18
C GLY A 172 12.95 8.54 -12.38
N GLU A 173 13.73 8.94 -11.39
CA GLU A 173 15.20 8.94 -11.43
C GLU A 173 15.82 7.59 -11.03
N SER A 174 15.05 6.65 -10.50
CA SER A 174 15.53 5.34 -10.05
C SER A 174 15.11 4.24 -11.01
N GLU A 175 16.07 3.69 -11.78
CA GLU A 175 15.81 2.53 -12.64
C GLU A 175 15.38 1.30 -11.81
N TRP A 176 15.90 1.17 -10.58
CA TRP A 176 15.47 0.14 -9.67
C TRP A 176 13.99 0.31 -9.30
N ALA A 177 13.55 1.52 -8.94
CA ALA A 177 12.16 1.78 -8.55
C ALA A 177 11.19 1.55 -9.72
N LYS A 178 11.52 2.01 -10.93
CA LYS A 178 10.72 1.77 -12.14
C LYS A 178 10.49 0.28 -12.39
N LYS A 179 11.50 -0.56 -12.12
CA LYS A 179 11.42 -2.00 -12.31
C LYS A 179 10.69 -2.71 -11.17
N ASN A 180 10.87 -2.28 -9.94
CA ASN A 180 10.51 -3.05 -8.75
C ASN A 180 9.34 -2.48 -7.95
N ILE A 181 8.79 -1.31 -8.32
CA ILE A 181 7.69 -0.68 -7.60
C ILE A 181 6.47 -0.50 -8.51
N LEU A 182 5.33 -0.97 -8.05
CA LEU A 182 4.02 -0.60 -8.58
C LEU A 182 3.37 0.42 -7.64
N ILE A 183 2.81 1.47 -8.24
CA ILE A 183 2.11 2.52 -7.50
C ILE A 183 0.62 2.19 -7.44
N ALA A 184 0.07 2.17 -6.24
CA ALA A 184 -1.38 2.08 -6.07
C ALA A 184 -1.92 3.35 -5.40
N VAL A 185 -3.16 3.72 -5.73
CA VAL A 185 -3.84 4.85 -5.13
C VAL A 185 -5.25 4.47 -4.69
N ALA A 186 -5.70 5.02 -3.57
CA ALA A 186 -7.05 4.79 -3.10
C ALA A 186 -8.08 5.48 -4.02
N GLY A 187 -8.96 4.70 -4.62
CA GLY A 187 -9.97 5.16 -5.57
C GLY A 187 -11.27 5.67 -4.94
N GLY A 188 -11.56 5.37 -3.69
CA GLY A 188 -12.84 5.69 -3.06
C GLY A 188 -12.86 5.59 -1.54
N ALA A 189 -14.02 5.88 -0.94
CA ALA A 189 -14.21 5.96 0.50
C ALA A 189 -14.20 4.61 1.25
N GLY A 190 -14.08 3.49 0.56
CA GLY A 190 -14.05 2.16 1.16
C GLY A 190 -12.65 1.54 1.28
N ASP A 191 -11.65 2.17 0.65
CA ASP A 191 -10.27 1.69 0.60
C ASP A 191 -9.32 2.72 1.22
N GLY A 192 -9.52 2.98 2.49
CA GLY A 192 -8.85 4.06 3.21
C GLY A 192 -9.63 5.38 3.15
N THR A 193 -9.35 6.28 4.08
CA THR A 193 -10.16 7.47 4.35
C THR A 193 -10.04 8.58 3.30
N SER A 194 -9.14 8.45 2.31
CA SER A 194 -8.68 9.59 1.51
C SER A 194 -8.58 9.30 0.01
N GLY A 195 -9.65 8.70 -0.55
CA GLY A 195 -9.66 8.39 -1.99
C GLY A 195 -9.40 9.61 -2.88
N VAL A 196 -8.66 9.39 -3.95
CA VAL A 196 -8.29 10.41 -4.96
C VAL A 196 -9.49 11.15 -5.52
N ARG A 197 -10.65 10.50 -5.67
CA ARG A 197 -11.91 11.14 -6.14
C ARG A 197 -12.43 12.24 -5.24
N LYS A 198 -11.92 12.35 -4.02
CA LYS A 198 -12.27 13.41 -3.06
C LYS A 198 -11.25 14.54 -3.03
N ALA A 199 -10.20 14.50 -3.85
CA ALA A 199 -9.27 15.60 -3.99
C ALA A 199 -9.99 16.86 -4.52
N ALA A 200 -9.65 18.01 -3.98
CA ALA A 200 -10.30 19.27 -4.33
C ALA A 200 -10.00 19.70 -5.78
N ASP A 201 -8.84 19.32 -6.32
CA ASP A 201 -8.39 19.69 -7.65
C ASP A 201 -8.48 18.50 -8.63
N THR A 202 -9.33 18.63 -9.63
CA THR A 202 -9.55 17.59 -10.65
C THR A 202 -8.30 17.31 -11.48
N THR A 203 -7.47 18.33 -11.77
CA THR A 203 -6.24 18.16 -12.55
C THR A 203 -5.20 17.37 -11.76
N VAL A 204 -4.97 17.75 -10.51
CA VAL A 204 -4.03 17.03 -9.62
C VAL A 204 -4.49 15.58 -9.41
N ARG A 205 -5.80 15.36 -9.24
CA ARG A 205 -6.37 14.03 -9.16
C ARG A 205 -6.06 13.19 -10.38
N GLN A 206 -6.27 13.75 -11.58
CA GLN A 206 -5.99 13.06 -12.84
C GLN A 206 -4.50 12.69 -12.98
N GLU A 207 -3.59 13.58 -12.59
CA GLU A 207 -2.15 13.32 -12.59
C GLU A 207 -1.76 12.20 -11.60
N ILE A 208 -2.38 12.15 -10.42
CA ILE A 208 -2.13 11.08 -9.44
C ILE A 208 -2.68 9.75 -9.95
N GLU A 209 -3.90 9.74 -10.49
CA GLU A 209 -4.51 8.54 -11.09
C GLU A 209 -3.71 8.07 -12.32
N LYS A 210 -3.16 8.98 -13.12
CA LYS A 210 -2.28 8.66 -14.24
C LYS A 210 -0.96 8.02 -13.78
N PHE A 211 -0.36 8.52 -12.71
CA PHE A 211 0.86 7.97 -12.12
C PHE A 211 0.68 6.58 -11.49
N ALA A 212 -0.55 6.22 -11.10
CA ALA A 212 -0.85 4.93 -10.50
C ALA A 212 -0.88 3.79 -11.53
N HIS A 213 -0.45 2.59 -11.11
CA HIS A 213 -0.58 1.34 -11.85
C HIS A 213 -1.84 0.57 -11.41
N VAL A 214 -2.24 0.74 -10.15
CA VAL A 214 -3.34 0.02 -9.48
C VAL A 214 -4.27 1.03 -8.81
N ILE A 215 -5.57 0.76 -8.84
CA ILE A 215 -6.56 1.51 -8.07
C ILE A 215 -7.03 0.63 -6.92
N PHE A 216 -6.89 1.08 -5.68
CA PHE A 216 -7.53 0.42 -4.55
C PHE A 216 -8.99 0.81 -4.49
N SER A 217 -9.87 -0.13 -4.81
CA SER A 217 -11.31 0.08 -4.77
C SER A 217 -12.09 -1.23 -4.69
N SER A 218 -13.08 -1.26 -3.79
CA SER A 218 -14.09 -2.32 -3.69
C SER A 218 -15.30 -2.10 -4.60
N SER A 219 -15.39 -0.95 -5.28
CA SER A 219 -16.57 -0.56 -6.07
C SER A 219 -16.61 -1.23 -7.44
N PRO A 220 -17.63 -2.06 -7.76
CA PRO A 220 -17.81 -2.61 -9.11
C PRO A 220 -17.87 -1.53 -10.18
N ALA A 221 -18.55 -0.41 -9.90
CA ALA A 221 -18.65 0.71 -10.83
C ALA A 221 -17.29 1.37 -11.13
N GLN A 222 -16.38 1.40 -10.17
CA GLN A 222 -15.01 1.86 -10.41
C GLN A 222 -14.22 0.86 -11.24
N ARG A 223 -14.37 -0.45 -10.96
CA ARG A 223 -13.74 -1.47 -11.78
C ARG A 223 -14.19 -1.35 -13.25
N GLU A 224 -15.50 -1.28 -13.50
CA GLU A 224 -16.06 -1.09 -14.85
C GLU A 224 -15.51 0.17 -15.52
N PHE A 225 -15.38 1.29 -14.78
CA PHE A 225 -14.76 2.52 -15.30
C PHE A 225 -13.31 2.29 -15.72
N TRP A 226 -12.49 1.69 -14.85
CA TRP A 226 -11.05 1.56 -15.08
C TRP A 226 -10.67 0.51 -16.14
N ILE A 227 -11.62 -0.31 -16.58
CA ILE A 227 -11.46 -1.24 -17.70
C ILE A 227 -12.22 -0.79 -18.97
N GLY A 228 -12.75 0.44 -19.00
CA GLY A 228 -13.40 1.01 -20.17
C GLY A 228 -14.81 0.49 -20.48
N GLN A 229 -15.46 -0.13 -19.50
CA GLN A 229 -16.81 -0.71 -19.63
C GLN A 229 -17.93 0.22 -19.13
N ARG A 230 -17.57 1.39 -18.56
CA ARG A 230 -18.54 2.33 -17.99
C ARG A 230 -18.05 3.77 -18.06
N ASP A 231 -18.88 4.65 -18.62
CA ASP A 231 -18.70 6.11 -18.65
C ASP A 231 -17.39 6.59 -19.31
N VAL A 232 -16.58 5.70 -19.85
CA VAL A 232 -15.29 5.99 -20.49
C VAL A 232 -14.92 4.84 -21.43
N THR A 233 -14.25 5.14 -22.55
CA THR A 233 -13.69 4.14 -23.45
C THR A 233 -12.23 3.82 -23.12
N ILE A 234 -11.72 2.71 -23.67
CA ILE A 234 -10.29 2.32 -23.51
C ILE A 234 -9.38 3.39 -24.13
N GLU A 235 -9.78 3.99 -25.26
CA GLU A 235 -9.05 5.06 -25.92
C GLU A 235 -8.95 6.31 -25.03
N GLU A 236 -10.03 6.67 -24.35
CA GLU A 236 -10.05 7.79 -23.41
C GLU A 236 -9.19 7.49 -22.16
N LEU A 237 -9.22 6.24 -21.65
CA LEU A 237 -8.34 5.83 -20.55
C LEU A 237 -6.87 5.90 -20.96
N ARG A 238 -6.52 5.46 -22.17
CA ARG A 238 -5.15 5.60 -22.71
C ARG A 238 -4.71 7.07 -22.82
N ALA A 239 -5.59 7.92 -23.34
CA ALA A 239 -5.26 9.34 -23.53
C ALA A 239 -5.09 10.10 -22.20
N ARG A 240 -5.90 9.78 -21.18
CA ARG A 240 -5.98 10.54 -19.93
C ARG A 240 -5.17 9.93 -18.79
N TYR A 241 -5.01 8.61 -18.75
CA TYR A 241 -4.50 7.86 -17.60
C TYR A 241 -3.41 6.84 -17.95
N ASP A 242 -2.90 6.86 -19.19
CA ASP A 242 -1.91 5.92 -19.73
C ASP A 242 -2.42 4.46 -19.81
N GLY A 243 -3.72 4.24 -19.80
CA GLY A 243 -4.36 2.93 -20.00
C GLY A 243 -5.38 2.53 -18.96
N CYS A 244 -5.89 1.32 -19.11
CA CYS A 244 -6.74 0.65 -18.13
C CYS A 244 -5.95 0.33 -16.86
N LYS A 245 -6.65 0.17 -15.73
CA LYS A 245 -6.01 -0.13 -14.44
C LYS A 245 -6.80 -1.19 -13.67
N PRO A 246 -6.13 -2.18 -13.06
CA PRO A 246 -6.81 -3.13 -12.20
C PRO A 246 -7.32 -2.43 -10.94
N CYS A 247 -8.52 -2.80 -10.51
CA CYS A 247 -9.03 -2.46 -9.19
C CYS A 247 -8.76 -3.62 -8.25
N LEU A 248 -7.96 -3.39 -7.22
CA LEU A 248 -7.70 -4.34 -6.14
C LEU A 248 -8.37 -3.87 -4.85
N HIS A 249 -8.66 -4.81 -3.96
CA HIS A 249 -9.27 -4.52 -2.68
C HIS A 249 -8.71 -5.44 -1.60
N GLY A 250 -8.22 -4.84 -0.53
CA GLY A 250 -7.74 -5.53 0.67
C GLY A 250 -8.65 -5.27 1.87
N SER A 251 -8.31 -5.86 2.99
CA SER A 251 -9.07 -5.68 4.23
C SER A 251 -8.82 -4.32 4.89
N ASP A 252 -7.68 -3.69 4.60
CA ASP A 252 -7.25 -2.44 5.29
C ASP A 252 -7.39 -2.57 6.81
N SER A 253 -7.09 -3.76 7.33
CA SER A 253 -7.38 -4.11 8.72
C SER A 253 -6.43 -3.43 9.68
N HIS A 254 -7.00 -2.77 10.69
CA HIS A 254 -6.31 -2.12 11.80
C HIS A 254 -6.63 -2.76 13.17
N ASP A 255 -7.50 -3.75 13.18
CA ASP A 255 -7.92 -4.50 14.36
C ASP A 255 -8.04 -6.00 14.07
N GLN A 256 -8.13 -6.79 15.14
CA GLN A 256 -8.18 -8.24 15.06
C GLN A 256 -9.42 -8.79 14.31
N LYS A 257 -10.54 -8.07 14.31
CA LYS A 257 -11.80 -8.55 13.73
C LYS A 257 -11.82 -8.41 12.21
N SER A 258 -11.15 -7.38 11.70
CA SER A 258 -11.11 -7.07 10.28
C SER A 258 -9.97 -7.78 9.52
N VAL A 259 -9.10 -8.54 10.22
CA VAL A 259 -7.94 -9.22 9.61
C VAL A 259 -8.34 -10.07 8.42
N GLY A 260 -7.89 -9.68 7.23
CA GLY A 260 -8.17 -10.39 5.97
C GLY A 260 -9.66 -10.48 5.61
N GLN A 261 -10.49 -9.60 6.16
CA GLN A 261 -11.94 -9.53 5.91
C GLN A 261 -12.29 -8.23 5.17
N PRO A 262 -12.11 -8.18 3.85
CA PRO A 262 -12.47 -7.00 3.07
C PRO A 262 -13.98 -6.77 3.07
N VAL A 263 -14.38 -5.51 2.90
CA VAL A 263 -15.79 -5.11 2.83
C VAL A 263 -16.55 -5.93 1.79
N ASP A 264 -17.74 -6.40 2.15
CA ASP A 264 -18.62 -7.23 1.32
C ASP A 264 -17.99 -8.54 0.83
N ASN A 265 -16.95 -9.04 1.50
CA ASN A 265 -16.17 -10.22 1.08
C ASN A 265 -15.64 -10.12 -0.37
N ARG A 266 -15.33 -8.91 -0.83
CA ARG A 266 -14.78 -8.65 -2.16
C ARG A 266 -13.28 -8.88 -2.15
N PHE A 267 -12.89 -10.13 -2.30
CA PHE A 267 -11.49 -10.54 -2.33
C PHE A 267 -10.83 -10.16 -3.66
N SER A 268 -9.55 -9.84 -3.63
CA SER A 268 -8.74 -9.71 -4.84
C SER A 268 -8.24 -11.08 -5.30
N TRP A 269 -8.54 -11.42 -6.54
CA TRP A 269 -8.09 -12.64 -7.19
C TRP A 269 -7.21 -12.27 -8.39
N ILE A 270 -6.02 -12.84 -8.42
CA ILE A 270 -5.11 -12.67 -9.55
C ILE A 270 -4.80 -14.05 -10.14
N LYS A 271 -4.92 -14.16 -11.46
CA LYS A 271 -4.63 -15.36 -12.21
C LYS A 271 -3.17 -15.36 -12.63
N GLY A 272 -2.42 -16.40 -12.28
CA GLY A 272 -1.00 -16.50 -12.62
C GLY A 272 -0.22 -17.33 -11.64
N ALA A 273 1.11 -17.24 -11.69
CA ALA A 273 1.98 -17.76 -10.64
C ALA A 273 1.92 -16.86 -9.38
N LEU A 274 2.24 -17.43 -8.22
CA LEU A 274 2.35 -16.65 -6.96
C LEU A 274 3.70 -15.91 -6.90
N GLU A 275 3.87 -14.97 -7.83
CA GLU A 275 5.05 -14.13 -8.03
C GLU A 275 4.60 -12.69 -8.24
N PHE A 276 5.46 -11.73 -7.94
CA PHE A 276 5.12 -10.31 -8.10
C PHE A 276 4.84 -9.93 -9.56
N ASP A 277 5.40 -10.70 -10.51
CA ASP A 277 5.15 -10.50 -11.93
C ASP A 277 3.69 -10.73 -12.33
N ALA A 278 2.96 -11.63 -11.66
CA ALA A 278 1.53 -11.80 -11.89
C ALA A 278 0.74 -10.51 -11.63
N LEU A 279 1.15 -9.72 -10.63
CA LEU A 279 0.58 -8.40 -10.37
C LEU A 279 0.94 -7.40 -11.47
N ARG A 280 2.17 -7.46 -12.02
CA ARG A 280 2.55 -6.62 -13.18
C ARG A 280 1.71 -6.98 -14.41
N GLN A 281 1.48 -8.26 -14.66
CA GLN A 281 0.63 -8.70 -15.77
C GLN A 281 -0.83 -8.22 -15.60
N ALA A 282 -1.38 -8.27 -14.38
CA ALA A 282 -2.70 -7.71 -14.10
C ALA A 282 -2.78 -6.18 -14.34
N CYS A 283 -1.65 -5.46 -14.23
CA CYS A 283 -1.60 -4.03 -14.58
C CYS A 283 -1.56 -3.81 -16.10
N ILE A 284 -1.05 -4.78 -16.88
CA ILE A 284 -1.01 -4.72 -18.36
C ILE A 284 -2.35 -5.11 -18.95
N ASP A 285 -2.97 -6.17 -18.41
CA ASP A 285 -4.26 -6.71 -18.85
C ASP A 285 -5.21 -6.87 -17.65
N PRO A 286 -5.87 -5.77 -17.22
CA PRO A 286 -6.72 -5.79 -16.02
C PRO A 286 -8.07 -6.47 -16.20
N GLU A 287 -8.42 -6.88 -17.42
CA GLU A 287 -9.64 -7.66 -17.71
C GLU A 287 -9.41 -9.17 -17.59
N GLY A 288 -8.20 -9.64 -17.84
CA GLY A 288 -7.79 -11.04 -18.01
C GLY A 288 -7.50 -11.83 -16.77
#